data_712f4601f462cfdfd3066a55f84799af
#
_entry.id   712f4601f462cfdfd3066a55f84799af
#
_cell.length_a   1.000
_cell.length_b   1.000
_cell.length_c   1.000
_cell.angle_alpha   90.00
_cell.angle_beta   90.00
_cell.angle_gamma   90.00
#
_symmetry.space_group_name_H-M   'P 1'
#
loop_
_entity.id
_entity.type
_entity.pdbx_description
1 polymer ?
#
loop_
_entity_poly.entity_id
_entity_poly.type
_entity_poly.pdbx_seq_one_letter_code
_entity_poly.pdbx_strand_id
1 'polypeptide(L)'
;MKYVLVTGGFDPLHSGHIEYFKAAKQLGDQLVVGLNSDEWLTQKKGRPFMPFKDRVAIISELGIVDRVVLCLNDDKFNSASGAIHHLQSTIGGQDEVVFANGGDRTADNIPEMEDYSHDQKVSFVFGVGGEDKMNSSSWILDEWKTQKTERDWGYWRVLDDKPDEGYKVKELVIYPGKALSDQKHFKRAEQWNILEGEVKMVTEWEDRQEIAYLTPKSVPYNIDKEVWHLPSNPSLTVNAHILEIQRGTECVEEDIERRYADIGSDAYEWHEGAPV
;
A
#
# COMPACT_ATOMS: atom_id res chain seq x y z
N MET A 1 18.31 7.19 -36.04
CA MET A 1 18.45 6.51 -34.75
C MET A 1 17.07 6.13 -34.26
N LYS A 2 17.00 5.13 -33.35
CA LYS A 2 15.75 4.67 -32.75
C LYS A 2 15.76 5.01 -31.26
N TYR A 3 14.88 5.94 -30.89
CA TYR A 3 14.71 6.39 -29.51
C TYR A 3 13.60 5.63 -28.85
N VAL A 4 13.88 4.97 -27.73
CA VAL A 4 12.87 4.24 -26.95
C VAL A 4 12.39 5.15 -25.82
N LEU A 5 11.11 5.51 -25.85
CA LEU A 5 10.47 6.32 -24.84
C LEU A 5 9.71 5.42 -23.86
N VAL A 6 9.99 5.56 -22.60
CA VAL A 6 9.21 5.02 -21.49
C VAL A 6 8.68 6.16 -20.64
N THR A 7 7.46 6.07 -20.09
CA THR A 7 6.89 7.15 -19.29
C THR A 7 6.35 6.63 -17.96
N GLY A 8 6.40 7.49 -16.94
CA GLY A 8 5.87 7.15 -15.61
C GLY A 8 6.21 8.14 -14.52
N GLY A 9 5.64 7.93 -13.36
CA GLY A 9 5.98 8.70 -12.14
C GLY A 9 7.30 8.28 -11.53
N PHE A 10 7.60 6.98 -11.55
CA PHE A 10 8.80 6.37 -10.93
C PHE A 10 9.03 6.86 -9.49
N ASP A 11 7.96 6.80 -8.71
CA ASP A 11 7.86 7.44 -7.40
C ASP A 11 7.26 6.49 -6.34
N PRO A 12 8.11 5.81 -5.53
CA PRO A 12 9.55 5.68 -5.68
C PRO A 12 9.98 4.78 -6.85
N LEU A 13 11.24 4.95 -7.27
CA LEU A 13 11.89 4.01 -8.20
C LEU A 13 12.13 2.66 -7.47
N HIS A 14 11.90 1.54 -8.16
CA HIS A 14 12.07 0.19 -7.62
C HIS A 14 12.61 -0.79 -8.68
N SER A 15 12.97 -2.01 -8.27
CA SER A 15 13.57 -3.04 -9.14
C SER A 15 12.76 -3.32 -10.40
N GLY A 16 11.42 -3.37 -10.31
CA GLY A 16 10.55 -3.56 -11.47
C GLY A 16 10.70 -2.45 -12.54
N HIS A 17 10.95 -1.20 -12.12
CA HIS A 17 11.26 -0.13 -13.09
C HIS A 17 12.64 -0.32 -13.73
N ILE A 18 13.62 -0.84 -13.01
CA ILE A 18 14.96 -1.13 -13.57
C ILE A 18 14.87 -2.22 -14.62
N GLU A 19 14.12 -3.31 -14.36
CA GLU A 19 13.90 -4.37 -15.34
C GLU A 19 13.13 -3.86 -16.58
N TYR A 20 12.14 -3.00 -16.37
CA TYR A 20 11.44 -2.32 -17.46
C TYR A 20 12.40 -1.47 -18.32
N PHE A 21 13.28 -0.68 -17.69
CA PHE A 21 14.28 0.12 -18.42
C PHE A 21 15.27 -0.77 -19.16
N LYS A 22 15.74 -1.87 -18.59
CA LYS A 22 16.62 -2.82 -19.25
C LYS A 22 15.96 -3.45 -20.49
N ALA A 23 14.72 -3.87 -20.37
CA ALA A 23 13.96 -4.44 -21.49
C ALA A 23 13.67 -3.39 -22.57
N ALA A 24 13.28 -2.18 -22.19
CA ALA A 24 13.04 -1.07 -23.11
C ALA A 24 14.32 -0.70 -23.89
N LYS A 25 15.49 -0.62 -23.22
CA LYS A 25 16.77 -0.31 -23.86
C LYS A 25 17.13 -1.26 -25.02
N GLN A 26 16.67 -2.50 -24.98
CA GLN A 26 16.93 -3.48 -26.06
C GLN A 26 16.12 -3.20 -27.35
N LEU A 27 15.14 -2.29 -27.30
CA LEU A 27 14.26 -1.99 -28.44
C LEU A 27 14.82 -0.89 -29.38
N GLY A 28 15.91 -0.22 -28.99
CA GLY A 28 16.49 0.85 -29.81
C GLY A 28 17.90 1.31 -29.36
N ASP A 29 18.34 2.41 -29.92
CA ASP A 29 19.67 2.95 -29.71
C ASP A 29 19.79 3.75 -28.41
N GLN A 30 18.76 4.53 -28.06
CA GLN A 30 18.73 5.39 -26.88
C GLN A 30 17.47 5.19 -26.08
N LEU A 31 17.61 5.09 -24.75
CA LEU A 31 16.50 5.07 -23.81
C LEU A 31 16.22 6.47 -23.28
N VAL A 32 15.01 6.94 -23.52
CA VAL A 32 14.51 8.21 -23.01
C VAL A 32 13.43 7.94 -21.96
N VAL A 33 13.57 8.52 -20.78
CA VAL A 33 12.60 8.40 -19.70
C VAL A 33 11.80 9.67 -19.61
N GLY A 34 10.50 9.60 -19.91
CA GLY A 34 9.53 10.67 -19.70
C GLY A 34 8.99 10.63 -18.27
N LEU A 35 9.32 11.64 -17.46
CA LEU A 35 8.90 11.75 -16.08
C LEU A 35 7.64 12.59 -15.94
N ASN A 36 6.63 12.03 -15.27
CA ASN A 36 5.42 12.78 -14.91
C ASN A 36 5.73 13.83 -13.83
N SER A 37 5.04 14.97 -13.93
CA SER A 37 5.22 16.10 -13.00
C SER A 37 4.72 15.78 -11.58
N ASP A 38 5.05 16.66 -10.62
CA ASP A 38 4.54 16.58 -9.26
C ASP A 38 3.03 16.87 -9.20
N GLU A 39 2.51 17.75 -10.07
CA GLU A 39 1.09 18.03 -10.21
C GLU A 39 0.32 16.79 -10.64
N TRP A 40 0.85 16.05 -11.63
CA TRP A 40 0.23 14.80 -12.08
C TRP A 40 0.20 13.75 -10.98
N LEU A 41 1.32 13.60 -10.25
CA LEU A 41 1.38 12.67 -9.10
C LEU A 41 0.42 13.08 -7.98
N THR A 42 0.27 14.39 -7.75
CA THR A 42 -0.68 14.92 -6.75
C THR A 42 -2.12 14.58 -7.13
N GLN A 43 -2.50 14.75 -8.39
CA GLN A 43 -3.84 14.36 -8.87
C GLN A 43 -4.06 12.84 -8.78
N LYS A 44 -3.04 12.03 -9.10
CA LYS A 44 -3.16 10.57 -9.13
C LYS A 44 -3.06 9.90 -7.75
N LYS A 45 -2.21 10.40 -6.86
CA LYS A 45 -1.83 9.76 -5.59
C LYS A 45 -1.98 10.64 -4.35
N GLY A 46 -2.50 11.87 -4.50
CA GLY A 46 -2.63 12.86 -3.44
C GLY A 46 -1.37 13.70 -3.21
N ARG A 47 -0.19 13.15 -3.38
CA ARG A 47 1.09 13.87 -3.33
C ARG A 47 2.23 13.02 -3.94
N PRO A 48 3.32 13.62 -4.42
CA PRO A 48 4.54 12.88 -4.73
C PRO A 48 5.22 12.40 -3.43
N PHE A 49 5.88 11.24 -3.50
CA PHE A 49 6.79 10.78 -2.45
C PHE A 49 8.14 11.51 -2.54
N MET A 50 8.69 11.60 -3.76
CA MET A 50 9.89 12.39 -4.07
C MET A 50 9.56 13.54 -5.01
N PRO A 51 10.05 14.77 -4.75
CA PRO A 51 9.92 15.89 -5.67
C PRO A 51 10.48 15.56 -7.07
N PHE A 52 9.91 16.18 -8.10
CA PHE A 52 10.31 15.97 -9.49
C PHE A 52 11.84 16.07 -9.70
N LYS A 53 12.47 17.10 -9.13
CA LYS A 53 13.93 17.34 -9.24
C LYS A 53 14.76 16.16 -8.72
N ASP A 54 14.32 15.51 -7.63
CA ASP A 54 15.05 14.41 -7.02
C ASP A 54 14.88 13.13 -7.87
N ARG A 55 13.67 12.91 -8.42
CA ARG A 55 13.40 11.83 -9.36
C ARG A 55 14.21 11.96 -10.64
N VAL A 56 14.30 13.18 -11.20
CA VAL A 56 15.18 13.47 -12.35
C VAL A 56 16.64 13.16 -12.01
N ALA A 57 17.14 13.66 -10.88
CA ALA A 57 18.53 13.44 -10.48
C ALA A 57 18.86 11.95 -10.36
N ILE A 58 18.02 11.17 -9.68
CA ILE A 58 18.23 9.72 -9.50
C ILE A 58 18.21 8.99 -10.84
N ILE A 59 17.22 9.26 -11.71
CA ILE A 59 17.06 8.52 -12.96
C ILE A 59 18.14 8.91 -13.96
N SER A 60 18.58 10.16 -13.98
CA SER A 60 19.65 10.62 -14.88
C SER A 60 21.02 9.99 -14.57
N GLU A 61 21.24 9.53 -13.34
CA GLU A 61 22.48 8.83 -12.94
C GLU A 61 22.45 7.33 -13.26
N LEU A 62 21.32 6.80 -13.73
CA LEU A 62 21.25 5.41 -14.16
C LEU A 62 21.96 5.24 -15.50
N GLY A 63 23.09 4.56 -15.53
CA GLY A 63 23.92 4.34 -16.74
C GLY A 63 23.20 3.68 -17.92
N ILE A 64 21.97 3.20 -17.73
CA ILE A 64 21.12 2.64 -18.79
C ILE A 64 20.22 3.70 -19.45
N VAL A 65 20.01 4.84 -18.80
CA VAL A 65 19.16 5.94 -19.27
C VAL A 65 20.03 6.96 -20.02
N ASP A 66 19.70 7.23 -21.27
CA ASP A 66 20.48 8.19 -22.09
C ASP A 66 19.94 9.62 -21.93
N ARG A 67 18.64 9.77 -21.66
CA ARG A 67 17.99 11.08 -21.50
C ARG A 67 16.78 10.99 -20.59
N VAL A 68 16.55 12.03 -19.78
CA VAL A 68 15.32 12.26 -19.04
C VAL A 68 14.60 13.48 -19.61
N VAL A 69 13.31 13.38 -19.83
CA VAL A 69 12.46 14.48 -20.29
C VAL A 69 11.23 14.63 -19.40
N LEU A 70 10.68 15.84 -19.28
CA LEU A 70 9.40 16.05 -18.65
C LEU A 70 8.29 15.47 -19.53
N CYS A 71 7.47 14.61 -18.98
CA CYS A 71 6.23 14.20 -19.61
C CYS A 71 5.23 15.34 -19.44
N LEU A 72 5.12 16.15 -20.49
CA LEU A 72 4.11 17.20 -20.56
C LEU A 72 2.77 16.50 -20.74
N ASN A 73 1.97 16.49 -19.69
CA ASN A 73 0.60 16.05 -19.74
C ASN A 73 -0.21 17.26 -20.27
N ASP A 74 -0.42 17.27 -21.58
CA ASP A 74 -1.36 18.20 -22.20
C ASP A 74 -2.77 17.90 -21.68
N ASP A 75 -3.77 18.64 -22.11
CA ASP A 75 -5.16 18.66 -21.63
C ASP A 75 -5.86 17.29 -21.42
N LYS A 76 -5.25 16.20 -21.88
CA LYS A 76 -5.69 14.83 -21.62
C LYS A 76 -4.91 14.24 -20.44
N PHE A 77 -5.49 14.30 -19.26
CA PHE A 77 -5.01 13.58 -18.08
C PHE A 77 -4.75 12.09 -18.41
N ASN A 78 -3.57 11.58 -18.06
CA ASN A 78 -3.06 10.24 -18.37
C ASN A 78 -2.54 9.97 -19.80
N SER A 79 -2.36 10.97 -20.64
CA SER A 79 -1.70 10.82 -21.93
C SER A 79 -0.21 11.17 -21.85
N ALA A 80 0.63 10.39 -22.54
CA ALA A 80 2.05 10.69 -22.78
C ALA A 80 2.29 11.29 -24.18
N SER A 81 1.24 11.70 -24.89
CA SER A 81 1.33 12.31 -26.23
C SER A 81 2.26 13.52 -26.24
N GLY A 82 2.22 14.36 -25.20
CA GLY A 82 3.12 15.49 -25.05
C GLY A 82 4.60 15.08 -24.95
N ALA A 83 4.91 13.94 -24.30
CA ALA A 83 6.29 13.43 -24.23
C ALA A 83 6.77 12.92 -25.60
N ILE A 84 5.91 12.23 -26.36
CA ILE A 84 6.20 11.77 -27.73
C ILE A 84 6.46 12.98 -28.62
N HIS A 85 5.55 13.97 -28.60
CA HIS A 85 5.69 15.21 -29.38
C HIS A 85 6.98 15.96 -29.04
N HIS A 86 7.27 16.15 -27.76
CA HIS A 86 8.50 16.80 -27.31
C HIS A 86 9.74 16.06 -27.80
N LEU A 87 9.77 14.73 -27.67
CA LEU A 87 10.89 13.92 -28.15
C LEU A 87 11.06 14.09 -29.66
N GLN A 88 10.01 13.93 -30.46
CA GLN A 88 10.05 14.12 -31.93
C GLN A 88 10.57 15.50 -32.33
N SER A 89 10.23 16.55 -31.58
CA SER A 89 10.69 17.92 -31.87
C SER A 89 12.18 18.15 -31.57
N THR A 90 12.82 17.27 -30.81
CA THR A 90 14.23 17.39 -30.36
C THR A 90 15.17 16.42 -31.02
N ILE A 91 14.67 15.47 -31.81
CA ILE A 91 15.46 14.48 -32.55
C ILE A 91 15.51 14.79 -34.04
N GLY A 92 16.36 14.07 -34.79
CA GLY A 92 16.50 14.27 -36.24
C GLY A 92 15.25 13.85 -37.01
N GLY A 93 14.93 14.55 -38.11
CA GLY A 93 13.76 14.28 -38.91
C GLY A 93 13.65 12.89 -39.56
N GLN A 94 14.72 12.08 -39.49
CA GLN A 94 14.75 10.69 -39.94
C GLN A 94 14.80 9.69 -38.78
N ASP A 95 14.75 10.16 -37.55
CA ASP A 95 14.78 9.32 -36.34
C ASP A 95 13.39 8.80 -36.01
N GLU A 96 13.35 7.64 -35.35
CA GLU A 96 12.13 6.95 -34.98
C GLU A 96 11.94 6.94 -33.45
N VAL A 97 10.70 6.95 -33.01
CA VAL A 97 10.32 6.80 -31.60
C VAL A 97 9.63 5.46 -31.41
N VAL A 98 10.14 4.66 -30.48
CA VAL A 98 9.49 3.45 -29.97
C VAL A 98 8.87 3.80 -28.62
N PHE A 99 7.55 3.93 -28.54
CA PHE A 99 6.88 4.11 -27.27
C PHE A 99 6.66 2.74 -26.61
N ALA A 100 7.51 2.46 -25.63
CA ALA A 100 7.53 1.18 -24.93
C ALA A 100 6.63 1.22 -23.71
N ASN A 101 5.69 0.27 -23.60
CA ASN A 101 4.71 0.17 -22.55
C ASN A 101 4.89 -1.13 -21.77
N GLY A 102 4.95 -1.01 -20.43
CA GLY A 102 5.06 -2.13 -19.52
C GLY A 102 3.79 -2.35 -18.68
N GLY A 103 3.76 -3.45 -17.94
CA GLY A 103 2.66 -3.80 -17.05
C GLY A 103 1.35 -4.07 -17.78
N ASP A 104 0.28 -3.46 -17.31
CA ASP A 104 -1.12 -3.65 -17.75
C ASP A 104 -1.53 -2.76 -18.95
N ARG A 105 -0.56 -2.10 -19.60
CA ARG A 105 -0.80 -1.26 -20.78
C ARG A 105 -0.95 -2.10 -22.04
N THR A 106 -2.03 -1.83 -22.80
CA THR A 106 -2.34 -2.48 -24.08
C THR A 106 -2.73 -1.43 -25.13
N ALA A 107 -2.85 -1.84 -26.39
CA ALA A 107 -3.27 -0.95 -27.47
C ALA A 107 -4.65 -0.31 -27.23
N ASP A 108 -5.52 -1.00 -26.49
CA ASP A 108 -6.91 -0.56 -26.25
C ASP A 108 -7.04 0.41 -25.08
N ASN A 109 -5.99 0.57 -24.25
CA ASN A 109 -6.08 1.35 -23.02
C ASN A 109 -5.07 2.52 -22.94
N ILE A 110 -4.39 2.86 -24.05
CA ILE A 110 -3.50 4.01 -24.13
C ILE A 110 -4.04 5.04 -25.14
N PRO A 111 -4.24 6.31 -24.71
CA PRO A 111 -4.78 7.38 -25.58
C PRO A 111 -3.80 7.76 -26.71
N GLU A 112 -2.51 7.50 -26.56
CA GLU A 112 -1.47 7.78 -27.53
C GLU A 112 -1.66 7.08 -28.86
N MET A 113 -2.37 5.93 -28.87
CA MET A 113 -2.72 5.20 -30.10
C MET A 113 -3.62 6.03 -31.03
N GLU A 114 -4.57 6.80 -30.50
CA GLU A 114 -5.42 7.68 -31.29
C GLU A 114 -4.61 8.80 -31.96
N ASP A 115 -3.65 9.37 -31.23
CA ASP A 115 -2.88 10.53 -31.67
C ASP A 115 -1.79 10.16 -32.69
N TYR A 116 -1.16 8.98 -32.54
CA TYR A 116 0.05 8.58 -33.27
C TYR A 116 -0.02 7.30 -34.08
N SER A 117 -1.18 6.58 -34.15
CA SER A 117 -1.30 5.36 -34.94
C SER A 117 -1.02 5.55 -36.44
N HIS A 118 -1.16 6.75 -36.95
CA HIS A 118 -0.90 7.10 -38.33
C HIS A 118 0.50 7.66 -38.60
N ASP A 119 1.29 7.92 -37.57
CA ASP A 119 2.67 8.41 -37.70
C ASP A 119 3.64 7.25 -37.91
N GLN A 120 4.19 7.13 -39.12
CA GLN A 120 5.11 6.07 -39.49
C GLN A 120 6.45 6.10 -38.70
N LYS A 121 6.73 7.20 -37.99
CA LYS A 121 7.93 7.34 -37.14
C LYS A 121 7.70 6.99 -35.68
N VAL A 122 6.47 6.70 -35.29
CA VAL A 122 6.12 6.28 -33.93
C VAL A 122 5.64 4.83 -33.97
N SER A 123 6.27 3.99 -33.21
CA SER A 123 5.85 2.61 -33.02
C SER A 123 5.57 2.32 -31.54
N PHE A 124 4.65 1.38 -31.30
CA PHE A 124 4.22 1.02 -29.96
C PHE A 124 4.62 -0.41 -29.66
N VAL A 125 5.22 -0.64 -28.48
CA VAL A 125 5.58 -1.97 -27.98
C VAL A 125 4.96 -2.14 -26.60
N PHE A 126 4.32 -3.28 -26.36
CA PHE A 126 3.61 -3.61 -25.14
C PHE A 126 4.26 -4.81 -24.42
N GLY A 127 3.96 -4.99 -23.13
CA GLY A 127 4.49 -6.10 -22.33
C GLY A 127 5.99 -5.97 -22.03
N VAL A 128 6.57 -4.77 -22.19
CA VAL A 128 7.98 -4.55 -21.98
C VAL A 128 8.34 -4.69 -20.49
N GLY A 129 9.28 -5.58 -20.19
CA GLY A 129 9.69 -5.90 -18.82
C GLY A 129 8.87 -6.99 -18.14
N GLY A 130 7.96 -7.65 -18.89
CA GLY A 130 7.09 -8.73 -18.41
C GLY A 130 5.67 -8.26 -18.09
N GLU A 131 4.73 -9.19 -18.16
CA GLU A 131 3.30 -8.95 -17.88
C GLU A 131 3.01 -9.00 -16.37
N ASP A 132 3.81 -9.74 -15.61
CA ASP A 132 3.67 -9.83 -14.16
C ASP A 132 4.18 -8.55 -13.49
N LYS A 133 3.29 -7.88 -12.78
CA LYS A 133 3.61 -6.70 -11.98
C LYS A 133 4.39 -7.12 -10.74
N MET A 134 5.70 -7.31 -10.89
CA MET A 134 6.62 -7.74 -9.84
C MET A 134 6.61 -6.82 -8.61
N ASN A 135 6.28 -5.53 -8.79
CA ASN A 135 6.24 -4.55 -7.72
C ASN A 135 5.45 -3.30 -8.12
N SER A 136 5.09 -2.47 -7.16
CA SER A 136 4.39 -1.20 -7.39
C SER A 136 4.86 -0.15 -6.38
N SER A 137 5.14 1.06 -6.86
CA SER A 137 5.45 2.19 -5.99
C SER A 137 4.37 2.43 -4.94
N SER A 138 3.08 2.23 -5.28
CA SER A 138 1.99 2.36 -4.32
C SER A 138 2.04 1.28 -3.25
N TRP A 139 2.31 0.02 -3.61
CA TRP A 139 2.44 -1.06 -2.63
C TRP A 139 3.61 -0.85 -1.67
N ILE A 140 4.77 -0.40 -2.19
CA ILE A 140 5.94 -0.07 -1.36
C ILE A 140 5.61 1.05 -0.38
N LEU A 141 4.91 2.10 -0.84
CA LEU A 141 4.53 3.22 0.01
C LEU A 141 3.47 2.84 1.05
N ASP A 142 2.51 2.02 0.68
CA ASP A 142 1.48 1.53 1.59
C ASP A 142 2.09 0.60 2.65
N GLU A 143 2.98 -0.30 2.26
CA GLU A 143 3.75 -1.14 3.18
C GLU A 143 4.60 -0.30 4.14
N TRP A 144 5.27 0.73 3.62
CA TRP A 144 6.11 1.61 4.43
C TRP A 144 5.30 2.49 5.40
N LYS A 145 4.15 3.01 4.96
CA LYS A 145 3.27 3.84 5.79
C LYS A 145 2.54 3.06 6.88
N THR A 146 2.20 1.83 6.59
CA THR A 146 1.38 0.98 7.46
C THR A 146 2.12 -0.32 7.77
N GLN A 147 3.35 -0.18 8.31
CA GLN A 147 4.19 -1.32 8.64
C GLN A 147 3.46 -2.26 9.61
N LYS A 148 3.47 -3.56 9.27
CA LYS A 148 2.92 -4.60 10.11
C LYS A 148 3.87 -4.96 11.25
N THR A 149 3.33 -5.11 12.44
CA THR A 149 4.01 -5.71 13.57
C THR A 149 3.48 -7.12 13.75
N GLU A 150 4.28 -8.10 13.34
CA GLU A 150 3.94 -9.53 13.44
C GLU A 150 4.06 -10.05 14.87
N ARG A 151 3.18 -10.98 15.25
CA ARG A 151 3.13 -11.71 16.53
C ARG A 151 2.67 -13.16 16.28
N ASP A 152 2.83 -14.03 17.23
CA ASP A 152 2.40 -15.43 17.13
C ASP A 152 0.89 -15.59 16.93
N TRP A 153 0.13 -14.59 17.39
CA TRP A 153 -1.32 -14.59 17.28
C TRP A 153 -1.85 -13.94 15.99
N GLY A 154 -1.00 -13.26 15.20
CA GLY A 154 -1.39 -12.51 14.01
C GLY A 154 -0.52 -11.28 13.80
N TYR A 155 -1.10 -10.19 13.37
CA TYR A 155 -0.40 -8.92 13.24
C TYR A 155 -1.30 -7.72 13.54
N TRP A 156 -0.67 -6.59 13.75
CA TRP A 156 -1.35 -5.29 13.77
C TRP A 156 -0.55 -4.25 12.98
N ARG A 157 -1.23 -3.20 12.54
CA ARG A 157 -0.61 -2.02 11.93
C ARG A 157 -1.40 -0.77 12.27
N VAL A 158 -0.71 0.34 12.39
CA VAL A 158 -1.31 1.66 12.61
C VAL A 158 -1.78 2.21 11.28
N LEU A 159 -3.05 2.57 11.18
CA LEU A 159 -3.66 3.20 10.01
C LEU A 159 -3.67 4.73 10.14
N ASP A 160 -3.90 5.24 11.35
CA ASP A 160 -3.82 6.67 11.67
C ASP A 160 -3.42 6.85 13.15
N ASP A 161 -2.60 7.86 13.42
CA ASP A 161 -2.14 8.19 14.78
C ASP A 161 -2.15 9.71 14.96
N LYS A 162 -2.97 10.18 15.88
CA LYS A 162 -3.16 11.60 16.20
C LYS A 162 -3.05 11.82 17.71
N PRO A 163 -1.84 11.75 18.27
CA PRO A 163 -1.64 11.88 19.71
C PRO A 163 -2.14 13.21 20.26
N ASP A 164 -2.02 14.30 19.51
CA ASP A 164 -2.51 15.63 19.92
C ASP A 164 -4.05 15.70 19.95
N GLU A 165 -4.73 14.84 19.21
CA GLU A 165 -6.20 14.70 19.17
C GLU A 165 -6.70 13.57 20.07
N GLY A 166 -5.80 12.81 20.67
CA GLY A 166 -6.10 11.72 21.60
C GLY A 166 -6.74 10.50 20.95
N TYR A 167 -6.38 10.18 19.69
CA TYR A 167 -6.85 8.94 19.06
C TYR A 167 -5.78 8.23 18.23
N LYS A 168 -5.97 6.91 18.08
CA LYS A 168 -5.21 6.05 17.18
C LYS A 168 -6.15 5.03 16.53
N VAL A 169 -5.92 4.74 15.26
CA VAL A 169 -6.65 3.71 14.52
C VAL A 169 -5.69 2.61 14.09
N LYS A 170 -6.04 1.37 14.42
CA LYS A 170 -5.27 0.18 14.04
C LYS A 170 -6.12 -0.81 13.25
N GLU A 171 -5.47 -1.54 12.37
CA GLU A 171 -5.95 -2.84 11.91
C GLU A 171 -5.27 -3.93 12.73
N LEU A 172 -6.05 -4.88 13.23
CA LEU A 172 -5.57 -6.11 13.84
C LEU A 172 -6.09 -7.29 13.03
N VAL A 173 -5.24 -8.29 12.87
CA VAL A 173 -5.62 -9.56 12.24
C VAL A 173 -5.25 -10.69 13.18
N ILE A 174 -6.27 -11.44 13.65
CA ILE A 174 -6.06 -12.60 14.53
C ILE A 174 -6.14 -13.85 13.65
N TYR A 175 -5.07 -14.64 13.66
CA TYR A 175 -4.99 -15.90 12.92
C TYR A 175 -5.96 -16.96 13.49
N PRO A 176 -6.33 -17.97 12.68
CA PRO A 176 -7.24 -19.02 13.10
C PRO A 176 -6.79 -19.71 14.40
N GLY A 177 -7.69 -19.83 15.37
CA GLY A 177 -7.44 -20.47 16.66
C GLY A 177 -6.49 -19.70 17.59
N LYS A 178 -6.17 -18.44 17.28
CA LYS A 178 -5.26 -17.61 18.10
C LYS A 178 -6.01 -16.58 18.94
N ALA A 179 -5.32 -16.08 19.96
CA ALA A 179 -5.82 -15.06 20.87
C ALA A 179 -4.73 -14.04 21.21
N LEU A 180 -5.13 -12.82 21.48
CA LEU A 180 -4.26 -11.84 22.12
C LEU A 180 -4.14 -12.16 23.62
N SER A 181 -3.25 -11.44 24.31
CA SER A 181 -3.19 -11.48 25.77
C SER A 181 -4.46 -10.97 26.41
N ASP A 182 -4.77 -11.45 27.60
CA ASP A 182 -5.76 -10.84 28.48
C ASP A 182 -5.16 -9.54 29.05
N GLN A 183 -5.77 -8.42 28.71
CA GLN A 183 -5.16 -7.10 28.89
C GLN A 183 -6.18 -6.03 29.30
N LYS A 184 -5.68 -4.94 29.90
CA LYS A 184 -6.45 -3.72 30.14
C LYS A 184 -5.61 -2.48 29.94
N HIS A 185 -6.25 -1.33 29.74
CA HIS A 185 -5.64 -0.04 29.49
C HIS A 185 -6.12 1.01 30.47
N PHE A 186 -5.24 1.89 30.94
CA PHE A 186 -5.56 2.89 31.97
C PHE A 186 -5.88 4.26 31.35
N LYS A 187 -5.29 4.58 30.19
CA LYS A 187 -5.33 5.93 29.60
C LYS A 187 -6.23 6.01 28.37
N ARG A 188 -6.58 4.86 27.76
CA ARG A 188 -7.41 4.78 26.57
C ARG A 188 -8.57 3.84 26.73
N ALA A 189 -9.66 4.13 26.03
CA ALA A 189 -10.75 3.22 25.73
C ALA A 189 -10.62 2.75 24.27
N GLU A 190 -11.22 1.61 23.95
CA GLU A 190 -11.13 1.01 22.62
C GLU A 190 -12.53 0.75 22.04
N GLN A 191 -12.66 0.89 20.73
CA GLN A 191 -13.84 0.50 19.98
C GLN A 191 -13.43 -0.47 18.88
N TRP A 192 -14.04 -1.63 18.85
CA TRP A 192 -13.72 -2.70 17.93
C TRP A 192 -14.84 -2.89 16.90
N ASN A 193 -14.47 -2.85 15.62
CA ASN A 193 -15.34 -3.09 14.48
C ASN A 193 -14.80 -4.30 13.71
N ILE A 194 -15.58 -5.35 13.61
CA ILE A 194 -15.16 -6.55 12.88
C ILE A 194 -15.41 -6.33 11.40
N LEU A 195 -14.36 -6.47 10.59
CA LEU A 195 -14.40 -6.31 9.14
C LEU A 195 -14.62 -7.65 8.43
N GLU A 196 -14.00 -8.72 8.97
CA GLU A 196 -14.09 -10.09 8.44
C GLU A 196 -13.90 -11.09 9.57
N GLY A 197 -14.48 -12.29 9.41
CA GLY A 197 -14.36 -13.37 10.38
C GLY A 197 -15.24 -13.17 11.62
N GLU A 198 -14.80 -13.78 12.73
CA GLU A 198 -15.48 -13.74 14.03
C GLU A 198 -14.46 -13.56 15.14
N VAL A 199 -14.81 -12.77 16.14
CA VAL A 199 -14.03 -12.58 17.37
C VAL A 199 -14.86 -13.00 18.57
N LYS A 200 -14.34 -13.93 19.36
CA LYS A 200 -14.83 -14.19 20.72
C LYS A 200 -14.12 -13.19 21.65
N MET A 201 -14.87 -12.29 22.23
CA MET A 201 -14.41 -11.29 23.19
C MET A 201 -14.84 -11.70 24.58
N VAL A 202 -13.91 -11.83 25.49
CA VAL A 202 -14.18 -11.98 26.92
C VAL A 202 -13.82 -10.67 27.58
N THR A 203 -14.77 -10.05 28.26
CA THR A 203 -14.56 -8.82 29.03
C THR A 203 -14.89 -9.07 30.50
N GLU A 204 -14.09 -8.47 31.41
CA GLU A 204 -14.27 -8.64 32.85
C GLU A 204 -14.18 -7.27 33.54
N TRP A 205 -15.21 -6.99 34.31
CA TRP A 205 -15.29 -5.87 35.25
C TRP A 205 -15.12 -6.41 36.70
N GLU A 206 -15.11 -5.56 37.67
CA GLU A 206 -14.96 -5.97 39.07
C GLU A 206 -16.04 -6.94 39.55
N ASP A 207 -17.26 -6.82 39.02
CA ASP A 207 -18.45 -7.50 39.50
C ASP A 207 -19.04 -8.51 38.50
N ARG A 208 -18.53 -8.55 37.26
CA ARG A 208 -19.08 -9.41 36.20
C ARG A 208 -18.09 -9.74 35.11
N GLN A 209 -18.36 -10.84 34.41
CA GLN A 209 -17.70 -11.22 33.15
C GLN A 209 -18.75 -11.38 32.06
N GLU A 210 -18.39 -11.02 30.84
CA GLU A 210 -19.23 -11.17 29.65
C GLU A 210 -18.46 -11.84 28.53
N ILE A 211 -19.14 -12.69 27.76
CA ILE A 211 -18.60 -13.30 26.54
C ILE A 211 -19.48 -12.85 25.38
N ALA A 212 -18.88 -12.20 24.41
CA ALA A 212 -19.54 -11.76 23.19
C ALA A 212 -18.89 -12.39 21.95
N TYR A 213 -19.70 -12.77 20.97
CA TYR A 213 -19.25 -13.22 19.65
C TYR A 213 -19.55 -12.11 18.65
N LEU A 214 -18.49 -11.51 18.15
CA LEU A 214 -18.54 -10.32 17.30
C LEU A 214 -18.28 -10.71 15.85
N THR A 215 -19.10 -10.20 14.93
CA THR A 215 -19.04 -10.45 13.50
C THR A 215 -19.15 -9.12 12.73
N PRO A 216 -18.94 -9.09 11.41
CA PRO A 216 -19.16 -7.88 10.61
C PRO A 216 -20.57 -7.28 10.68
N LYS A 217 -21.53 -8.04 11.20
CA LYS A 217 -22.93 -7.59 11.40
C LYS A 217 -23.20 -7.05 12.81
N SER A 218 -22.25 -7.21 13.71
CA SER A 218 -22.37 -6.69 15.08
C SER A 218 -22.22 -5.17 15.09
N VAL A 219 -22.85 -4.52 16.06
CA VAL A 219 -22.57 -3.12 16.36
C VAL A 219 -21.14 -2.99 16.90
N PRO A 220 -20.51 -1.83 16.78
CA PRO A 220 -19.17 -1.61 17.34
C PRO A 220 -19.13 -1.98 18.83
N TYR A 221 -18.12 -2.76 19.23
CA TYR A 221 -17.94 -3.19 20.61
C TYR A 221 -17.02 -2.21 21.33
N ASN A 222 -17.51 -1.62 22.43
CA ASN A 222 -16.74 -0.62 23.18
C ASN A 222 -16.16 -1.27 24.44
N ILE A 223 -14.90 -0.96 24.71
CA ILE A 223 -14.13 -1.40 25.87
C ILE A 223 -13.66 -0.14 26.60
N ASP A 224 -14.18 0.08 27.79
CA ASP A 224 -13.81 1.23 28.62
C ASP A 224 -12.41 1.03 29.23
N LYS A 225 -11.86 2.13 29.78
CA LYS A 225 -10.61 2.07 30.54
C LYS A 225 -10.75 1.10 31.71
N GLU A 226 -9.63 0.47 32.04
CA GLU A 226 -9.49 -0.45 33.18
C GLU A 226 -10.35 -1.73 33.09
N VAL A 227 -11.00 -1.97 31.95
CA VAL A 227 -11.74 -3.22 31.69
C VAL A 227 -10.78 -4.26 31.11
N TRP A 228 -10.70 -5.42 31.76
CA TRP A 228 -9.97 -6.57 31.23
C TRP A 228 -10.67 -7.13 30.02
N HIS A 229 -9.89 -7.44 28.97
CA HIS A 229 -10.43 -8.00 27.74
C HIS A 229 -9.45 -8.95 27.07
N LEU A 230 -10.01 -10.06 26.59
CA LEU A 230 -9.29 -11.11 25.88
C LEU A 230 -10.02 -11.41 24.57
N PRO A 231 -9.52 -10.90 23.45
CA PRO A 231 -10.02 -11.24 22.12
C PRO A 231 -9.37 -12.50 21.57
N SER A 232 -10.17 -13.37 20.96
CA SER A 232 -9.69 -14.58 20.29
C SER A 232 -10.45 -14.83 18.99
N ASN A 233 -9.80 -15.51 18.05
CA ASN A 233 -10.43 -15.97 16.81
C ASN A 233 -10.91 -17.42 16.98
N PRO A 234 -12.21 -17.69 17.08
CA PRO A 234 -12.74 -19.04 17.24
C PRO A 234 -12.69 -19.87 15.95
N SER A 235 -12.50 -19.25 14.81
CA SER A 235 -12.37 -19.96 13.52
C SER A 235 -11.06 -20.73 13.47
N LEU A 236 -11.08 -21.91 12.85
CA LEU A 236 -9.86 -22.71 12.60
C LEU A 236 -9.29 -22.47 11.18
N THR A 237 -9.97 -21.68 10.33
CA THR A 237 -9.62 -21.57 8.91
C THR A 237 -9.64 -20.14 8.36
N VAL A 238 -10.32 -19.22 9.03
CA VAL A 238 -10.52 -17.84 8.56
C VAL A 238 -9.89 -16.86 9.54
N ASN A 239 -9.14 -15.90 9.05
CA ASN A 239 -8.62 -14.80 9.85
C ASN A 239 -9.78 -13.91 10.36
N ALA A 240 -9.61 -13.33 11.54
CA ALA A 240 -10.47 -12.25 12.00
C ALA A 240 -9.78 -10.91 11.74
N HIS A 241 -10.41 -10.06 10.93
CA HIS A 241 -9.93 -8.71 10.64
C HIS A 241 -10.74 -7.70 11.44
N ILE A 242 -10.05 -6.81 12.13
CA ILE A 242 -10.63 -5.88 13.09
C ILE A 242 -10.10 -4.48 12.82
N LEU A 243 -11.00 -3.49 12.83
CA LEU A 243 -10.64 -2.08 12.95
C LEU A 243 -10.80 -1.68 14.41
N GLU A 244 -9.69 -1.35 15.05
CA GLU A 244 -9.63 -0.85 16.41
C GLU A 244 -9.46 0.66 16.42
N ILE A 245 -10.31 1.37 17.14
CA ILE A 245 -10.21 2.82 17.36
C ILE A 245 -9.93 3.03 18.84
N GLN A 246 -8.75 3.53 19.16
CA GLN A 246 -8.32 3.91 20.50
C GLN A 246 -8.60 5.38 20.75
N ARG A 247 -9.13 5.73 21.93
CA ARG A 247 -9.39 7.11 22.34
C ARG A 247 -9.00 7.32 23.79
N GLY A 248 -8.22 8.36 24.05
CA GLY A 248 -7.79 8.65 25.43
C GLY A 248 -6.75 9.75 25.53
N THR A 249 -6.22 9.92 26.71
CA THR A 249 -5.14 10.90 26.95
C THR A 249 -3.81 10.48 26.33
N GLU A 250 -3.59 9.18 26.24
CA GLU A 250 -2.43 8.57 25.59
C GLU A 250 -2.84 7.24 24.94
N CYS A 251 -2.54 7.07 23.65
CA CYS A 251 -2.77 5.84 22.89
C CYS A 251 -1.43 5.17 22.54
N VAL A 252 -0.60 4.90 23.57
CA VAL A 252 0.75 4.30 23.45
C VAL A 252 0.74 2.81 23.78
N GLU A 253 1.70 2.06 23.26
CA GLU A 253 1.76 0.61 23.47
C GLU A 253 2.11 0.22 24.91
N GLU A 254 2.77 1.13 25.65
CA GLU A 254 3.15 0.98 27.05
C GLU A 254 1.95 1.11 28.00
N ASP A 255 0.82 1.69 27.57
CA ASP A 255 -0.43 1.76 28.34
C ASP A 255 -1.16 0.41 28.32
N ILE A 256 -0.57 -0.59 28.95
CA ILE A 256 -1.10 -1.95 28.98
C ILE A 256 -0.66 -2.71 30.23
N GLU A 257 -1.60 -3.36 30.88
CA GLU A 257 -1.37 -4.40 31.88
C GLU A 257 -1.86 -5.75 31.34
N ARG A 258 -1.08 -6.81 31.55
CA ARG A 258 -1.39 -8.16 31.11
C ARG A 258 -1.44 -9.10 32.29
N ARG A 259 -2.48 -9.95 32.37
CA ARG A 259 -2.57 -10.99 33.43
C ARG A 259 -1.86 -12.26 33.06
N TYR A 260 -1.86 -12.62 31.79
CA TYR A 260 -1.24 -13.81 31.27
C TYR A 260 -0.41 -13.44 30.04
N ALA A 261 0.75 -14.12 29.88
CA ALA A 261 1.53 -13.99 28.65
C ALA A 261 0.70 -14.47 27.46
N ASP A 262 1.05 -14.01 26.24
CA ASP A 262 0.38 -14.41 25.00
C ASP A 262 0.12 -15.92 25.00
N ILE A 263 -1.13 -16.30 25.17
CA ILE A 263 -1.53 -17.70 25.25
C ILE A 263 -1.59 -18.20 23.81
N GLY A 264 -0.67 -19.08 23.42
CA GLY A 264 -0.69 -19.76 22.13
C GLY A 264 -1.99 -20.55 21.89
N SER A 265 -1.98 -21.43 20.91
CA SER A 265 -3.15 -22.21 20.43
C SER A 265 -3.98 -22.93 21.51
N ASP A 266 -3.50 -23.01 22.74
CA ASP A 266 -4.14 -23.72 23.87
C ASP A 266 -5.15 -22.84 24.64
N ALA A 267 -5.36 -21.59 24.23
CA ALA A 267 -6.31 -20.66 24.86
C ALA A 267 -7.79 -21.15 24.84
N TYR A 268 -8.09 -22.14 24.03
CA TYR A 268 -9.44 -22.71 23.93
C TYR A 268 -9.84 -23.57 25.12
N GLU A 269 -8.88 -24.22 25.79
CA GLU A 269 -9.17 -25.14 26.93
C GLU A 269 -9.23 -24.42 28.29
N TRP A 270 -8.73 -23.20 28.38
CA TRP A 270 -8.53 -22.52 29.67
C TRP A 270 -9.80 -21.91 30.27
N HIS A 271 -10.80 -21.57 29.47
CA HIS A 271 -11.99 -20.85 29.96
C HIS A 271 -13.17 -21.75 30.37
N GLU A 272 -13.09 -23.07 30.15
CA GLU A 272 -14.12 -24.00 30.67
C GLU A 272 -13.77 -24.59 32.05
N GLY A 273 -12.59 -24.33 32.60
CA GLY A 273 -12.09 -24.98 33.82
C GLY A 273 -11.31 -24.13 34.81
N ALA A 274 -11.27 -22.81 34.68
CA ALA A 274 -10.60 -21.97 35.68
C ALA A 274 -11.39 -21.95 36.98
N PRO A 275 -10.82 -22.29 38.14
CA PRO A 275 -11.52 -22.18 39.42
C PRO A 275 -11.79 -20.70 39.72
N VAL A 276 -13.00 -20.42 40.16
CA VAL A 276 -13.52 -19.16 40.70
C VAL A 276 -12.66 -18.70 41.87
#